data_ec14d2e5312bdccd00224d61383b3c6e
#
_entry.id   ec14d2e5312bdccd00224d61383b3c6e
#
_cell.length_a   1.000
_cell.length_b   1.000
_cell.length_c   1.000
_cell.angle_alpha   90.00
_cell.angle_beta   90.00
_cell.angle_gamma   90.00
#
_symmetry.space_group_name_H-M   'P 1'
#
loop_
_entity.id
_entity.type
_entity.pdbx_description
1 polymer ?
#
loop_
_entity_poly.entity_id
_entity_poly.type
_entity_poly.pdbx_seq_one_letter_code
_entity_poly.pdbx_strand_id
1 'polypeptide(L)'
;MAITKFGEYMRILRIKNNLLMKDTADKLNVKTPFLSAVENGKKKIPADWYEKLCSIYDLSSEEQKNLKEAIEESANAVKINLLNCNESQKNLAFQFQRSFPDLDEETSQKIIELLKGAE
;
A
#
# COMPACT_ATOMS: atom_id res chain seq x y z
N MET A 1 -9.60 -10.51 13.56
CA MET A 1 -9.00 -10.38 12.25
C MET A 1 -8.93 -8.92 11.82
N ALA A 2 -7.75 -8.45 11.51
CA ALA A 2 -7.56 -7.03 11.21
C ALA A 2 -7.80 -6.73 9.74
N ILE A 3 -8.62 -5.71 9.48
CA ILE A 3 -8.76 -5.15 8.14
C ILE A 3 -7.49 -4.35 7.83
N THR A 4 -7.02 -4.41 6.58
CA THR A 4 -5.83 -3.68 6.16
C THR A 4 -6.14 -2.20 5.94
N LYS A 5 -5.10 -1.37 5.81
CA LYS A 5 -5.29 0.04 5.46
C LYS A 5 -6.02 0.19 4.13
N PHE A 6 -5.70 -0.66 3.16
CA PHE A 6 -6.42 -0.70 1.89
C PHE A 6 -7.90 -1.04 2.10
N GLY A 7 -8.17 -2.04 2.94
CA GLY A 7 -9.56 -2.42 3.26
C GLY A 7 -10.34 -1.30 3.92
N GLU A 8 -9.71 -0.58 4.86
CA GLU A 8 -10.34 0.59 5.48
C GLU A 8 -10.66 1.66 4.45
N TYR A 9 -9.70 1.95 3.56
CA TYR A 9 -9.89 2.92 2.49
C TYR A 9 -11.07 2.55 1.60
N MET A 10 -11.14 1.28 1.18
CA MET A 10 -12.22 0.80 0.33
C MET A 10 -13.58 0.87 1.03
N ARG A 11 -13.62 0.58 2.32
CA ARG A 11 -14.86 0.67 3.09
C ARG A 11 -15.37 2.11 3.15
N ILE A 12 -14.49 3.06 3.42
CA ILE A 12 -14.84 4.48 3.45
C ILE A 12 -15.31 4.95 2.08
N LEU A 13 -14.61 4.53 1.03
CA LEU A 13 -14.96 4.89 -0.34
C LEU A 13 -16.36 4.40 -0.70
N ARG A 14 -16.70 3.17 -0.32
CA ARG A 14 -18.03 2.62 -0.55
C ARG A 14 -19.11 3.38 0.22
N ILE A 15 -18.82 3.72 1.48
CA ILE A 15 -19.77 4.49 2.30
C ILE A 15 -20.05 5.85 1.65
N LYS A 16 -19.02 6.53 1.19
CA LYS A 16 -19.16 7.84 0.52
C LYS A 16 -19.99 7.76 -0.75
N ASN A 17 -19.93 6.63 -1.45
CA ASN A 17 -20.63 6.45 -2.72
C ASN A 17 -21.90 5.61 -2.59
N ASN A 18 -22.33 5.29 -1.39
CA ASN A 18 -23.52 4.47 -1.11
C ASN A 18 -23.47 3.12 -1.83
N LEU A 19 -22.31 2.47 -1.82
CA LEU A 19 -22.10 1.20 -2.50
C LEU A 19 -21.93 0.05 -1.51
N LEU A 20 -22.32 -1.13 -1.95
CA LEU A 20 -22.07 -2.38 -1.25
C LEU A 20 -20.78 -3.01 -1.78
N MET A 21 -20.22 -3.94 -1.02
CA MET A 21 -19.04 -4.68 -1.47
C MET A 21 -19.25 -5.34 -2.82
N LYS A 22 -20.45 -5.90 -3.03
CA LYS A 22 -20.80 -6.52 -4.29
C LYS A 22 -20.67 -5.54 -5.47
N ASP A 23 -21.06 -4.30 -5.28
CA ASP A 23 -20.98 -3.29 -6.33
C ASP A 23 -19.53 -3.03 -6.74
N THR A 24 -18.63 -2.92 -5.77
CA THR A 24 -17.22 -2.73 -6.03
C THR A 24 -16.62 -3.96 -6.72
N ALA A 25 -16.96 -5.16 -6.25
CA ALA A 25 -16.50 -6.40 -6.87
C ALA A 25 -16.92 -6.49 -8.33
N ASP A 26 -18.17 -6.14 -8.62
CA ASP A 26 -18.67 -6.12 -9.99
C ASP A 26 -17.88 -5.15 -10.86
N LYS A 27 -17.59 -3.96 -10.35
CA LYS A 27 -16.82 -2.95 -11.07
C LYS A 27 -15.38 -3.39 -11.33
N LEU A 28 -14.79 -4.14 -10.43
CA LEU A 28 -13.45 -4.71 -10.58
C LEU A 28 -13.44 -6.02 -11.34
N ASN A 29 -14.64 -6.53 -11.69
CA ASN A 29 -14.82 -7.80 -12.40
C ASN A 29 -14.23 -8.98 -11.63
N VAL A 30 -14.48 -9.02 -10.32
CA VAL A 30 -14.06 -10.11 -9.45
C VAL A 30 -15.24 -10.57 -8.59
N LYS A 31 -15.08 -11.71 -7.95
CA LYS A 31 -16.10 -12.23 -7.04
C LYS A 31 -15.98 -11.51 -5.68
N THR A 32 -17.12 -11.32 -5.02
CA THR A 32 -17.16 -10.66 -3.72
C THR A 32 -16.23 -11.30 -2.69
N PRO A 33 -16.17 -12.65 -2.55
CA PRO A 33 -15.23 -13.26 -1.60
C PRO A 33 -13.77 -12.96 -1.90
N PHE A 34 -13.40 -12.80 -3.16
CA PHE A 34 -12.04 -12.42 -3.53
C PHE A 34 -11.72 -11.01 -3.06
N LEU A 35 -12.63 -10.06 -3.33
CA LEU A 35 -12.44 -8.68 -2.86
C LEU A 35 -12.32 -8.63 -1.34
N SER A 36 -13.20 -9.36 -0.64
CA SER A 36 -13.15 -9.45 0.81
C SER A 36 -11.80 -9.96 1.31
N ALA A 37 -11.27 -11.00 0.67
CA ALA A 37 -9.98 -11.58 1.04
C ALA A 37 -8.84 -10.58 0.84
N VAL A 38 -8.88 -9.80 -0.24
CA VAL A 38 -7.88 -8.76 -0.50
C VAL A 38 -7.95 -7.67 0.57
N GLU A 39 -9.15 -7.20 0.90
CA GLU A 39 -9.34 -6.14 1.89
C GLU A 39 -8.92 -6.58 3.30
N ASN A 40 -8.98 -7.85 3.58
CA ASN A 40 -8.57 -8.41 4.87
C ASN A 40 -7.12 -8.91 4.88
N GLY A 41 -6.38 -8.67 3.82
CA GLY A 41 -4.97 -9.01 3.75
C GLY A 41 -4.66 -10.48 3.50
N LYS A 42 -5.67 -11.29 3.19
CA LYS A 42 -5.49 -12.73 2.90
C LYS A 42 -4.99 -12.98 1.48
N LYS A 43 -5.22 -12.04 0.59
CA LYS A 43 -4.78 -12.09 -0.80
C LYS A 43 -4.06 -10.79 -1.13
N LYS A 44 -3.09 -10.86 -2.04
CA LYS A 44 -2.38 -9.67 -2.51
C LYS A 44 -3.29 -8.77 -3.31
N ILE A 45 -3.06 -7.46 -3.22
CA ILE A 45 -3.77 -6.49 -4.04
C ILE A 45 -3.25 -6.62 -5.47
N PRO A 46 -4.13 -6.92 -6.45
CA PRO A 46 -3.68 -7.00 -7.84
C PRO A 46 -3.05 -5.69 -8.31
N ALA A 47 -2.01 -5.80 -9.10
CA ALA A 47 -1.20 -4.65 -9.52
C ALA A 47 -1.98 -3.59 -10.30
N ASP A 48 -3.02 -3.99 -11.02
CA ASP A 48 -3.82 -3.08 -11.83
C ASP A 48 -4.98 -2.42 -11.09
N TRP A 49 -5.19 -2.77 -9.82
CA TRP A 49 -6.31 -2.22 -9.08
C TRP A 49 -6.18 -0.72 -8.78
N TYR A 50 -4.96 -0.23 -8.57
CA TYR A 50 -4.77 1.19 -8.32
C TYR A 50 -5.36 2.03 -9.48
N GLU A 51 -4.95 1.73 -10.69
CA GLU A 51 -5.41 2.44 -11.88
C GLU A 51 -6.91 2.26 -12.11
N LYS A 52 -7.39 1.03 -11.95
CA LYS A 52 -8.81 0.72 -12.10
C LYS A 52 -9.68 1.50 -11.12
N LEU A 53 -9.27 1.52 -9.85
CA LEU A 53 -10.04 2.21 -8.82
C LEU A 53 -10.02 3.72 -9.03
N CYS A 54 -8.89 4.29 -9.44
CA CYS A 54 -8.81 5.71 -9.76
C CYS A 54 -9.80 6.08 -10.86
N SER A 55 -9.94 5.24 -11.86
CA SER A 55 -10.84 5.46 -12.99
C SER A 55 -12.31 5.22 -12.61
N ILE A 56 -12.59 4.09 -11.95
CA ILE A 56 -13.95 3.69 -11.57
C ILE A 56 -14.63 4.75 -10.69
N TYR A 57 -13.89 5.27 -9.72
CA TYR A 57 -14.42 6.23 -8.74
C TYR A 57 -14.06 7.67 -9.03
N ASP A 58 -13.40 7.93 -10.17
CA ASP A 58 -12.99 9.28 -10.57
C ASP A 58 -12.30 10.02 -9.44
N LEU A 59 -11.26 9.42 -8.90
CA LEU A 59 -10.56 9.93 -7.72
C LEU A 59 -9.79 11.21 -8.03
N SER A 60 -9.84 12.18 -7.10
CA SER A 60 -9.03 13.39 -7.18
C SER A 60 -7.55 13.04 -6.98
N SER A 61 -6.66 13.99 -7.26
CA SER A 61 -5.21 13.79 -7.06
C SER A 61 -4.90 13.39 -5.62
N GLU A 62 -5.55 14.04 -4.65
CA GLU A 62 -5.34 13.72 -3.25
C GLU A 62 -5.87 12.34 -2.89
N GLU A 63 -7.05 11.99 -3.40
CA GLU A 63 -7.63 10.67 -3.17
C GLU A 63 -6.77 9.57 -3.78
N GLN A 64 -6.21 9.82 -4.97
CA GLN A 64 -5.28 8.88 -5.60
C GLN A 64 -4.03 8.66 -4.74
N LYS A 65 -3.50 9.72 -4.17
CA LYS A 65 -2.35 9.65 -3.28
C LYS A 65 -2.68 8.83 -2.04
N ASN A 66 -3.85 9.08 -1.45
CA ASN A 66 -4.29 8.35 -0.25
C ASN A 66 -4.49 6.86 -0.56
N LEU A 67 -5.04 6.54 -1.73
CA LEU A 67 -5.19 5.14 -2.16
C LEU A 67 -3.83 4.47 -2.32
N LYS A 68 -2.89 5.15 -2.96
CA LYS A 68 -1.55 4.62 -3.16
C LYS A 68 -0.86 4.32 -1.82
N GLU A 69 -0.96 5.24 -0.88
CA GLU A 69 -0.39 5.07 0.46
C GLU A 69 -1.04 3.87 1.18
N ALA A 70 -2.36 3.73 1.07
CA ALA A 70 -3.07 2.61 1.69
C ALA A 70 -2.62 1.27 1.11
N ILE A 71 -2.40 1.21 -0.19
CA ILE A 71 -1.90 0.01 -0.86
C ILE A 71 -0.49 -0.31 -0.35
N GLU A 72 0.38 0.69 -0.28
CA GLU A 72 1.76 0.51 0.18
C GLU A 72 1.81 0.03 1.64
N GLU A 73 0.99 0.62 2.51
CA GLU A 73 0.94 0.24 3.92
C GLU A 73 0.38 -1.17 4.14
N SER A 74 -0.37 -1.68 3.17
CA SER A 74 -0.95 -3.03 3.25
C SER A 74 -0.04 -4.10 2.67
N ALA A 75 1.08 -3.71 2.07
CA ALA A 75 2.00 -4.65 1.43
C ALA A 75 2.79 -5.45 2.46
N ASN A 76 3.13 -6.68 2.10
CA ASN A 76 4.01 -7.53 2.92
C ASN A 76 5.47 -7.42 2.49
N ALA A 77 5.75 -6.68 1.43
CA ALA A 77 7.09 -6.50 0.91
C ALA A 77 7.23 -5.10 0.32
N VAL A 78 8.43 -4.57 0.39
CA VAL A 78 8.76 -3.25 -0.17
C VAL A 78 9.85 -3.43 -1.21
N LYS A 79 9.75 -2.71 -2.32
CA LYS A 79 10.76 -2.71 -3.38
C LYS A 79 11.48 -1.38 -3.42
N ILE A 80 12.81 -1.46 -3.59
CA ILE A 80 13.64 -0.27 -3.80
C ILE A 80 14.29 -0.41 -5.16
N ASN A 81 14.06 0.57 -6.03
CA ASN A 81 14.63 0.57 -7.37
C ASN A 81 16.05 1.13 -7.32
N LEU A 82 17.03 0.32 -7.72
CA LEU A 82 18.45 0.68 -7.65
C LEU A 82 19.02 1.19 -8.98
N LEU A 83 18.18 1.31 -10.01
CA LEU A 83 18.67 1.62 -11.36
C LEU A 83 19.42 2.95 -11.46
N ASN A 84 18.93 3.99 -10.84
CA ASN A 84 19.51 5.33 -10.93
C ASN A 84 20.18 5.79 -9.65
N CYS A 85 20.54 4.85 -8.79
CA CYS A 85 21.19 5.21 -7.52
C CYS A 85 22.71 5.13 -7.66
N ASN A 86 23.40 5.84 -6.76
CA ASN A 86 24.87 5.79 -6.71
C ASN A 86 25.32 4.59 -5.85
N GLU A 87 26.64 4.42 -5.77
CA GLU A 87 27.24 3.30 -5.05
C GLU A 87 26.91 3.31 -3.56
N SER A 88 26.92 4.49 -2.95
CA SER A 88 26.57 4.65 -1.54
C SER A 88 25.14 4.25 -1.26
N GLN A 89 24.22 4.64 -2.12
CA GLN A 89 22.80 4.29 -1.98
C GLN A 89 22.59 2.79 -2.14
N LYS A 90 23.30 2.17 -3.08
CA LYS A 90 23.23 0.73 -3.30
C LYS A 90 23.71 -0.04 -2.08
N ASN A 91 24.84 0.39 -1.52
CA ASN A 91 25.42 -0.21 -0.32
C ASN A 91 24.46 -0.06 0.87
N LEU A 92 23.85 1.11 1.00
CA LEU A 92 22.86 1.38 2.05
C LEU A 92 21.67 0.42 1.95
N ALA A 93 21.13 0.24 0.74
CA ALA A 93 19.98 -0.64 0.53
C ALA A 93 20.31 -2.09 0.91
N PHE A 94 21.48 -2.59 0.51
CA PHE A 94 21.89 -3.96 0.84
C PHE A 94 22.14 -4.12 2.34
N GLN A 95 22.79 -3.16 2.97
CA GLN A 95 23.03 -3.23 4.42
C GLN A 95 21.70 -3.18 5.18
N PHE A 96 20.80 -2.33 4.74
CA PHE A 96 19.47 -2.20 5.33
C PHE A 96 18.71 -3.52 5.25
N GLN A 97 18.71 -4.15 4.07
CA GLN A 97 18.02 -5.42 3.85
C GLN A 97 18.55 -6.51 4.80
N ARG A 98 19.86 -6.58 4.96
CA ARG A 98 20.49 -7.59 5.83
C ARG A 98 20.20 -7.36 7.31
N SER A 99 20.17 -6.10 7.72
CA SER A 99 19.99 -5.74 9.14
C SER A 99 18.54 -5.64 9.55
N PHE A 100 17.63 -5.47 8.59
CA PHE A 100 16.23 -5.14 8.86
C PHE A 100 15.56 -6.07 9.87
N PRO A 101 15.68 -7.41 9.75
CA PRO A 101 14.97 -8.30 10.69
C PRO A 101 15.41 -8.12 12.15
N ASP A 102 16.60 -7.58 12.38
CA ASP A 102 17.18 -7.43 13.71
C ASP A 102 17.07 -6.03 14.29
N LEU A 103 16.41 -5.11 13.56
CA LEU A 103 16.26 -3.73 14.03
C LEU A 103 15.26 -3.64 15.16
N ASP A 104 15.66 -3.01 16.27
CA ASP A 104 14.75 -2.75 17.38
C ASP A 104 13.96 -1.46 17.14
N GLU A 105 13.00 -1.19 18.01
CA GLU A 105 12.12 -0.04 17.91
C GLU A 105 12.90 1.28 17.95
N GLU A 106 13.84 1.39 18.89
CA GLU A 106 14.61 2.62 19.08
C GLU A 106 15.47 2.95 17.86
N THR A 107 16.18 1.96 17.34
CA THR A 107 17.01 2.13 16.15
C THR A 107 16.15 2.46 14.93
N SER A 108 15.02 1.77 14.78
CA SER A 108 14.10 2.02 13.69
C SER A 108 13.60 3.46 13.68
N GLN A 109 13.23 4.00 14.86
CA GLN A 109 12.78 5.38 14.97
C GLN A 109 13.88 6.38 14.63
N LYS A 110 15.11 6.11 15.05
CA LYS A 110 16.26 6.97 14.72
C LYS A 110 16.50 7.04 13.22
N ILE A 111 16.40 5.89 12.54
CA ILE A 111 16.58 5.84 11.08
C ILE A 111 15.46 6.63 10.39
N ILE A 112 14.23 6.47 10.84
CA ILE A 112 13.09 7.21 10.28
C ILE A 112 13.31 8.71 10.41
N GLU A 113 13.76 9.16 11.58
CA GLU A 113 14.02 10.59 11.81
C GLU A 113 15.11 11.12 10.89
N LEU A 114 16.18 10.34 10.68
CA LEU A 114 17.25 10.74 9.76
C LEU A 114 16.71 10.88 8.33
N LEU A 115 15.87 9.95 7.91
CA LEU A 115 15.29 9.99 6.57
C LEU A 115 14.35 11.19 6.40
N LYS A 116 13.56 11.51 7.42
CA LYS A 116 12.68 12.68 7.39
C LYS A 116 13.47 13.97 7.32
N GLY A 117 14.58 14.03 8.01
CA GLY A 117 15.46 15.20 7.98
C GLY A 117 16.13 15.42 6.64
N ALA A 118 16.18 14.42 5.78
CA ALA A 118 16.80 14.50 4.46
C ALA A 118 15.83 14.97 3.37
N GLU A 119 14.54 15.09 3.70
CA GLU A 119 13.50 15.52 2.73
C GLU A 119 13.50 17.01 2.44
#